data_282dc3d2e9a5da70629ac8bf060eac07
#
_entry.id   282dc3d2e9a5da70629ac8bf060eac07
#
_cell.length_a   1.000
_cell.length_b   1.000
_cell.length_c   1.000
_cell.angle_alpha   90.00
_cell.angle_beta   90.00
_cell.angle_gamma   90.00
#
_symmetry.space_group_name_H-M   'P 1'
#
loop_
_entity.id
_entity.type
_entity.pdbx_description
1 polymer ?
#
loop_
_entity_poly.entity_id
_entity_poly.type
_entity_poly.pdbx_seq_one_letter_code
_entity_poly.pdbx_strand_id
1 'polypeptide(L)'
;WSTGSGDIQRDIPPSSLQPVQVFGGQWPPVVTRNKFKGSGFSSAHMTDVRLHGYENRDGLVSETVGLIDSGEPFVYVYWDGIDLTGHEFGFSEKYDAELSACDEMLKKIIQQIKPGVALFVTADHGLVSVGGNTISLPKEITSLIDGQSGEPRFRWLHARQGEKERLFEEAEEKFGDIAWIFTMEEIVQQEWLGPKVTDASRSRLGDVAIAAREPVAFLDAAEVMSIELLCRHGSLTNEEMLVPAISFVT
;
A
#
# COMPACT_ATOMS: atom_id res chain seq x y z
N TRP A 1 14.03 -4.22 5.17
CA TRP A 1 13.45 -5.39 5.82
C TRP A 1 14.43 -6.10 6.74
N SER A 2 13.87 -6.65 7.78
CA SER A 2 14.65 -7.34 8.80
C SER A 2 13.94 -8.64 9.20
N THR A 3 14.74 -9.60 9.60
CA THR A 3 14.30 -10.75 10.40
C THR A 3 14.68 -10.50 11.86
N GLY A 4 14.27 -11.34 12.79
CA GLY A 4 14.75 -11.29 14.17
C GLY A 4 16.27 -11.36 14.31
N SER A 5 16.99 -11.72 13.25
CA SER A 5 18.46 -11.81 13.19
C SER A 5 19.15 -10.63 12.47
N GLY A 6 18.39 -9.61 12.01
CA GLY A 6 18.94 -8.40 11.40
C GLY A 6 18.43 -8.10 9.98
N ASP A 7 19.10 -7.17 9.30
CA ASP A 7 18.76 -6.76 7.93
C ASP A 7 19.23 -7.81 6.91
N ILE A 8 18.29 -8.37 6.17
CA ILE A 8 18.52 -9.41 5.16
C ILE A 8 18.65 -8.88 3.73
N GLN A 9 18.74 -7.57 3.52
CA GLN A 9 18.88 -7.00 2.17
C GLN A 9 20.13 -7.49 1.42
N ARG A 10 21.15 -7.96 2.14
CA ARG A 10 22.36 -8.55 1.55
C ARG A 10 22.12 -9.95 1.00
N ASP A 11 21.29 -10.74 1.70
CA ASP A 11 21.01 -12.14 1.35
C ASP A 11 19.88 -12.22 0.32
N ILE A 12 18.91 -11.33 0.42
CA ILE A 12 17.78 -11.17 -0.52
C ILE A 12 17.82 -9.73 -1.04
N PRO A 13 18.54 -9.46 -2.13
CA PRO A 13 18.61 -8.11 -2.70
C PRO A 13 17.22 -7.59 -3.07
N PRO A 14 16.87 -6.35 -2.71
CA PRO A 14 15.57 -5.76 -3.02
C PRO A 14 15.18 -5.88 -4.50
N SER A 15 16.13 -5.71 -5.42
CA SER A 15 15.93 -5.85 -6.85
C SER A 15 15.51 -7.25 -7.32
N SER A 16 15.72 -8.30 -6.51
CA SER A 16 15.24 -9.64 -6.80
C SER A 16 13.74 -9.83 -6.55
N LEU A 17 13.11 -8.94 -5.79
CA LEU A 17 11.69 -9.00 -5.48
C LEU A 17 10.83 -8.42 -6.59
N GLN A 18 11.30 -7.35 -7.25
CA GLN A 18 10.63 -6.68 -8.35
C GLN A 18 11.58 -6.50 -9.53
N PRO A 19 11.63 -7.49 -10.44
CA PRO A 19 12.53 -7.43 -11.60
C PRO A 19 12.00 -6.58 -12.75
N VAL A 20 10.72 -6.15 -12.68
CA VAL A 20 10.08 -5.37 -13.74
C VAL A 20 10.31 -3.88 -13.50
N GLN A 21 10.75 -3.18 -14.55
CA GLN A 21 10.92 -1.73 -14.52
C GLN A 21 9.55 -1.04 -14.44
N VAL A 22 9.37 -0.20 -13.43
CA VAL A 22 8.08 0.45 -13.12
C VAL A 22 7.62 1.38 -14.24
N PHE A 23 8.58 2.11 -14.85
CA PHE A 23 8.30 3.07 -15.94
C PHE A 23 8.83 2.61 -17.31
N GLY A 24 8.96 1.29 -17.52
CA GLY A 24 9.39 0.76 -18.81
C GLY A 24 10.74 1.27 -19.30
N GLY A 25 11.66 1.57 -18.40
CA GLY A 25 12.99 2.08 -18.70
C GLY A 25 13.07 3.58 -19.03
N GLN A 26 12.03 4.36 -18.73
CA GLN A 26 11.99 5.81 -19.03
C GLN A 26 12.80 6.70 -18.07
N TRP A 27 13.20 6.22 -16.92
CA TRP A 27 13.98 6.95 -15.90
C TRP A 27 13.38 8.31 -15.47
N PRO A 28 12.09 8.40 -15.13
CA PRO A 28 11.51 9.67 -14.74
C PRO A 28 12.03 10.15 -13.38
N PRO A 29 11.99 11.46 -13.10
CA PRO A 29 12.17 11.96 -11.75
C PRO A 29 10.97 11.56 -10.87
N VAL A 30 11.29 11.08 -9.66
CA VAL A 30 10.34 10.77 -8.60
C VAL A 30 10.65 11.65 -7.40
N VAL A 31 9.74 12.57 -7.07
CA VAL A 31 9.84 13.47 -5.93
C VAL A 31 9.21 12.80 -4.72
N THR A 32 10.01 12.47 -3.72
CA THR A 32 9.57 11.74 -2.52
C THR A 32 10.34 12.18 -1.28
N ARG A 33 9.92 11.76 -0.07
CA ARG A 33 10.66 12.11 1.16
C ARG A 33 12.09 11.57 1.16
N ASN A 34 13.04 12.36 1.65
CA ASN A 34 14.44 11.94 1.78
C ASN A 34 14.61 10.65 2.60
N LYS A 35 13.78 10.44 3.63
CA LYS A 35 13.79 9.23 4.46
C LYS A 35 13.58 7.92 3.68
N PHE A 36 12.97 7.98 2.49
CA PHE A 36 12.71 6.79 1.66
C PHE A 36 13.86 6.42 0.73
N LYS A 37 14.84 7.30 0.55
CA LYS A 37 16.06 6.99 -0.22
C LYS A 37 16.80 5.83 0.45
N GLY A 38 17.07 4.78 -0.33
CA GLY A 38 17.78 3.59 0.16
C GLY A 38 16.97 2.68 1.08
N SER A 39 15.67 2.92 1.28
CA SER A 39 14.81 1.94 1.94
C SER A 39 14.69 0.67 1.10
N GLY A 40 14.36 -0.46 1.75
CA GLY A 40 14.15 -1.74 1.06
C GLY A 40 13.06 -1.62 -0.02
N PHE A 41 11.98 -0.91 0.29
CA PHE A 41 10.90 -0.65 -0.65
C PHE A 41 11.39 0.14 -1.88
N SER A 42 12.04 1.29 -1.67
CA SER A 42 12.55 2.10 -2.77
C SER A 42 13.59 1.35 -3.61
N SER A 43 14.45 0.56 -2.96
CA SER A 43 15.44 -0.26 -3.64
C SER A 43 14.83 -1.39 -4.46
N ALA A 44 13.64 -1.90 -4.08
CA ALA A 44 12.92 -2.91 -4.85
C ALA A 44 12.10 -2.30 -6.00
N HIS A 45 11.43 -1.18 -5.77
CA HIS A 45 10.40 -0.67 -6.68
C HIS A 45 10.82 0.57 -7.49
N MET A 46 11.97 1.22 -7.14
CA MET A 46 12.41 2.49 -7.73
C MET A 46 13.81 2.36 -8.36
N THR A 47 14.10 1.22 -8.98
CA THR A 47 15.43 0.93 -9.56
C THR A 47 15.70 1.71 -10.87
N ASP A 48 14.65 2.11 -11.57
CA ASP A 48 14.71 2.79 -12.88
C ASP A 48 14.17 4.23 -12.83
N VAL A 49 14.41 4.93 -11.70
CA VAL A 49 13.97 6.31 -11.51
C VAL A 49 15.09 7.20 -10.96
N ARG A 50 14.95 8.51 -11.12
CA ARG A 50 15.80 9.52 -10.48
C ARG A 50 15.10 10.03 -9.23
N LEU A 51 15.56 9.62 -8.04
CA LEU A 51 14.96 10.02 -6.76
C LEU A 51 15.38 11.44 -6.38
N HIS A 52 14.40 12.32 -6.27
CA HIS A 52 14.49 13.70 -5.80
C HIS A 52 13.84 13.79 -4.43
N GLY A 53 14.63 14.12 -3.42
CA GLY A 53 14.18 14.09 -2.04
C GLY A 53 13.74 15.45 -1.52
N TYR A 54 12.68 15.45 -0.70
CA TYR A 54 12.24 16.64 0.04
C TYR A 54 12.15 16.35 1.55
N GLU A 55 12.17 17.43 2.36
CA GLU A 55 11.99 17.36 3.81
C GLU A 55 10.59 17.83 4.26
N ASN A 56 9.99 18.76 3.52
CA ASN A 56 8.70 19.37 3.86
C ASN A 56 7.92 19.74 2.58
N ARG A 57 6.67 20.23 2.75
CA ARG A 57 5.77 20.58 1.64
C ARG A 57 6.35 21.64 0.70
N ASP A 58 7.00 22.66 1.23
CA ASP A 58 7.59 23.73 0.42
C ASP A 58 8.77 23.19 -0.42
N GLY A 59 9.55 22.26 0.13
CA GLY A 59 10.59 21.54 -0.59
C GLY A 59 10.02 20.65 -1.70
N LEU A 60 8.91 19.95 -1.46
CA LEU A 60 8.21 19.19 -2.50
C LEU A 60 7.75 20.10 -3.64
N VAL A 61 7.11 21.23 -3.33
CA VAL A 61 6.66 22.19 -4.34
C VAL A 61 7.84 22.72 -5.17
N SER A 62 8.90 23.16 -4.50
CA SER A 62 10.09 23.72 -5.16
C SER A 62 10.77 22.70 -6.08
N GLU A 63 10.95 21.47 -5.62
CA GLU A 63 11.56 20.40 -6.40
C GLU A 63 10.69 20.03 -7.62
N THR A 64 9.38 19.90 -7.43
CA THR A 64 8.44 19.58 -8.51
C THR A 64 8.43 20.66 -9.60
N VAL A 65 8.29 21.93 -9.20
CA VAL A 65 8.29 23.05 -10.14
C VAL A 65 9.63 23.16 -10.87
N GLY A 66 10.75 23.02 -10.15
CA GLY A 66 12.10 23.06 -10.73
C GLY A 66 12.31 22.00 -11.80
N LEU A 67 11.83 20.78 -11.59
CA LEU A 67 11.89 19.69 -12.57
C LEU A 67 11.04 19.99 -13.81
N ILE A 68 9.81 20.49 -13.62
CA ILE A 68 8.92 20.88 -14.73
C ILE A 68 9.57 22.02 -15.54
N ASP A 69 10.17 23.02 -14.89
CA ASP A 69 10.84 24.14 -15.54
C ASP A 69 12.10 23.73 -16.30
N SER A 70 12.80 22.70 -15.84
CA SER A 70 13.94 22.12 -16.55
C SER A 70 13.55 21.35 -17.82
N GLY A 71 12.23 21.14 -18.06
CA GLY A 71 11.71 20.50 -19.25
C GLY A 71 11.49 19.00 -19.13
N GLU A 72 11.39 18.48 -17.93
CA GLU A 72 11.04 17.07 -17.71
C GLU A 72 9.65 16.76 -18.29
N PRO A 73 9.53 15.75 -19.15
CA PRO A 73 8.27 15.42 -19.81
C PRO A 73 7.24 14.76 -18.85
N PHE A 74 7.72 14.19 -17.76
CA PHE A 74 6.90 13.56 -16.72
C PHE A 74 7.62 13.65 -15.38
N VAL A 75 6.90 14.01 -14.32
CA VAL A 75 7.38 14.04 -12.93
C VAL A 75 6.37 13.30 -12.07
N TYR A 76 6.82 12.24 -11.38
CA TYR A 76 6.00 11.56 -10.38
C TYR A 76 6.25 12.19 -9.02
N VAL A 77 5.19 12.58 -8.33
CA VAL A 77 5.28 13.25 -7.01
C VAL A 77 4.49 12.44 -5.98
N TYR A 78 5.12 12.10 -4.88
CA TYR A 78 4.49 11.32 -3.82
C TYR A 78 4.48 12.07 -2.48
N TRP A 79 3.31 12.12 -1.86
CA TRP A 79 3.08 12.67 -0.53
C TRP A 79 2.41 11.63 0.37
N ASP A 80 3.05 11.27 1.49
CA ASP A 80 2.58 10.25 2.45
C ASP A 80 1.81 10.84 3.65
N GLY A 81 1.62 12.16 3.71
CA GLY A 81 1.13 12.82 4.92
C GLY A 81 -0.31 12.47 5.29
N ILE A 82 -1.19 12.32 4.29
CA ILE A 82 -2.60 11.99 4.51
C ILE A 82 -2.73 10.59 5.09
N ASP A 83 -2.07 9.61 4.48
CA ASP A 83 -2.08 8.23 4.91
C ASP A 83 -1.50 8.08 6.33
N LEU A 84 -0.31 8.63 6.56
CA LEU A 84 0.33 8.61 7.88
C LEU A 84 -0.55 9.24 8.97
N THR A 85 -1.20 10.37 8.66
CA THR A 85 -2.07 11.05 9.62
C THR A 85 -3.35 10.26 9.91
N GLY A 86 -3.92 9.62 8.87
CA GLY A 86 -5.05 8.72 9.02
C GLY A 86 -4.72 7.50 9.88
N HIS A 87 -3.58 6.89 9.65
CA HIS A 87 -3.11 5.77 10.46
C HIS A 87 -2.94 6.15 11.94
N GLU A 88 -2.28 7.27 12.23
CA GLU A 88 -1.91 7.64 13.60
C GLU A 88 -3.05 8.30 14.37
N PHE A 89 -3.85 9.16 13.71
CA PHE A 89 -4.84 10.01 14.38
C PHE A 89 -6.29 9.73 13.98
N GLY A 90 -6.53 8.79 13.06
CA GLY A 90 -7.86 8.53 12.51
C GLY A 90 -8.41 9.74 11.74
N PHE A 91 -9.70 9.73 11.44
CA PHE A 91 -10.41 10.84 10.80
C PHE A 91 -10.73 11.95 11.84
N SER A 92 -9.69 12.65 12.26
CA SER A 92 -9.72 13.70 13.31
C SER A 92 -9.47 15.08 12.72
N GLU A 93 -9.53 16.11 13.56
CA GLU A 93 -9.15 17.48 13.18
C GLU A 93 -7.72 17.57 12.62
N LYS A 94 -6.80 16.68 13.04
CA LYS A 94 -5.46 16.60 12.47
C LYS A 94 -5.49 16.09 11.03
N TYR A 95 -6.35 15.12 10.74
CA TYR A 95 -6.56 14.60 9.39
C TYR A 95 -7.13 15.68 8.46
N ASP A 96 -8.13 16.43 8.94
CA ASP A 96 -8.74 17.55 8.20
C ASP A 96 -7.71 18.67 7.93
N ALA A 97 -6.85 18.94 8.92
CA ALA A 97 -5.76 19.91 8.78
C ALA A 97 -4.72 19.43 7.76
N GLU A 98 -4.40 18.13 7.72
CA GLU A 98 -3.48 17.55 6.73
C GLU A 98 -4.06 17.62 5.31
N LEU A 99 -5.35 17.29 5.14
CA LEU A 99 -6.05 17.45 3.87
C LEU A 99 -6.01 18.90 3.36
N SER A 100 -6.31 19.86 4.26
CA SER A 100 -6.26 21.28 3.94
C SER A 100 -4.86 21.74 3.54
N ALA A 101 -3.84 21.24 4.23
CA ALA A 101 -2.46 21.56 3.92
C ALA A 101 -1.99 20.91 2.59
N CYS A 102 -2.52 19.74 2.25
CA CYS A 102 -2.30 19.09 0.94
C CYS A 102 -2.95 19.91 -0.19
N ASP A 103 -4.18 20.40 0.01
CA ASP A 103 -4.86 21.28 -0.96
C ASP A 103 -4.06 22.57 -1.22
N GLU A 104 -3.59 23.24 -0.17
CA GLU A 104 -2.74 24.43 -0.32
C GLU A 104 -1.38 24.12 -1.00
N MET A 105 -0.82 22.94 -0.78
CA MET A 105 0.38 22.49 -1.48
C MET A 105 0.12 22.33 -2.98
N LEU A 106 -0.96 21.67 -3.37
CA LEU A 106 -1.39 21.52 -4.76
C LEU A 106 -1.65 22.88 -5.43
N LYS A 107 -2.33 23.77 -4.73
CA LYS A 107 -2.58 25.14 -5.20
C LYS A 107 -1.28 25.90 -5.45
N LYS A 108 -0.26 25.77 -4.59
CA LYS A 108 1.06 26.35 -4.82
C LYS A 108 1.74 25.78 -6.07
N ILE A 109 1.62 24.49 -6.34
CA ILE A 109 2.14 23.86 -7.56
C ILE A 109 1.43 24.46 -8.78
N ILE A 110 0.08 24.44 -8.79
CA ILE A 110 -0.73 24.95 -9.90
C ILE A 110 -0.41 26.41 -10.24
N GLN A 111 -0.17 27.26 -9.23
CA GLN A 111 0.17 28.67 -9.43
C GLN A 111 1.58 28.92 -10.02
N GLN A 112 2.48 27.94 -9.91
CA GLN A 112 3.87 28.08 -10.31
C GLN A 112 4.23 27.32 -11.60
N ILE A 113 3.42 26.33 -11.99
CA ILE A 113 3.69 25.59 -13.24
C ILE A 113 3.32 26.42 -14.47
N LYS A 114 4.15 26.29 -15.50
CA LYS A 114 3.97 27.03 -16.76
C LYS A 114 2.79 26.50 -17.60
N PRO A 115 2.27 27.31 -18.53
CA PRO A 115 1.23 26.88 -19.48
C PRO A 115 1.63 25.63 -20.26
N GLY A 116 0.65 24.74 -20.49
CA GLY A 116 0.82 23.49 -21.23
C GLY A 116 1.21 22.30 -20.36
N VAL A 117 1.23 22.45 -19.03
CA VAL A 117 1.44 21.34 -18.09
C VAL A 117 0.10 20.74 -17.69
N ALA A 118 0.00 19.41 -17.76
CA ALA A 118 -1.10 18.66 -17.19
C ALA A 118 -0.71 18.11 -15.81
N LEU A 119 -1.53 18.40 -14.80
CA LEU A 119 -1.43 17.85 -13.46
C LEU A 119 -2.53 16.81 -13.28
N PHE A 120 -2.17 15.60 -12.82
CA PHE A 120 -3.10 14.57 -12.40
C PHE A 120 -2.85 14.18 -10.94
N VAL A 121 -3.90 14.21 -10.12
CA VAL A 121 -3.83 13.85 -8.69
C VAL A 121 -4.68 12.62 -8.46
N THR A 122 -4.09 11.62 -7.83
CA THR A 122 -4.75 10.38 -7.43
C THR A 122 -4.17 9.87 -6.12
N ALA A 123 -4.69 8.78 -5.61
CA ALA A 123 -4.12 8.04 -4.48
C ALA A 123 -3.94 6.57 -4.87
N ASP A 124 -3.15 5.83 -4.11
CA ASP A 124 -2.96 4.39 -4.24
C ASP A 124 -4.09 3.59 -3.60
N HIS A 125 -4.72 4.12 -2.55
CA HIS A 125 -5.87 3.56 -1.85
C HIS A 125 -6.60 4.65 -1.04
N GLY A 126 -7.75 4.31 -0.49
CA GLY A 126 -8.41 5.06 0.55
C GLY A 126 -8.15 4.47 1.93
N LEU A 127 -8.94 4.82 2.95
CA LEU A 127 -8.75 4.42 4.34
C LEU A 127 -10.09 4.05 5.00
N VAL A 128 -10.04 3.11 5.96
CA VAL A 128 -11.16 2.76 6.84
C VAL A 128 -10.76 2.96 8.29
N SER A 129 -11.60 3.64 9.07
CA SER A 129 -11.42 3.75 10.52
C SER A 129 -11.79 2.43 11.17
N VAL A 130 -10.80 1.72 11.70
CA VAL A 130 -10.98 0.47 12.44
C VAL A 130 -10.89 0.68 13.95
N GLY A 131 -10.23 1.74 14.40
CA GLY A 131 -10.01 1.99 15.83
C GLY A 131 -9.43 0.76 16.52
N GLY A 132 -10.00 0.37 17.65
CA GLY A 132 -9.62 -0.83 18.40
C GLY A 132 -10.30 -2.12 17.91
N ASN A 133 -11.03 -2.13 16.80
CA ASN A 133 -11.72 -3.34 16.27
C ASN A 133 -10.71 -4.29 15.61
N THR A 134 -9.88 -4.90 16.41
CA THR A 134 -8.83 -5.83 15.97
C THR A 134 -9.17 -7.27 16.37
N ILE A 135 -8.93 -8.19 15.46
CA ILE A 135 -9.25 -9.60 15.58
C ILE A 135 -7.97 -10.42 15.45
N SER A 136 -7.61 -11.15 16.49
CA SER A 136 -6.60 -12.20 16.38
C SER A 136 -7.26 -13.48 15.88
N LEU A 137 -6.57 -14.20 14.98
CA LEU A 137 -7.10 -15.46 14.46
C LEU A 137 -7.25 -16.48 15.58
N PRO A 138 -8.42 -17.14 15.71
CA PRO A 138 -8.67 -18.12 16.74
C PRO A 138 -7.88 -19.42 16.49
N LYS A 139 -7.84 -20.29 17.49
CA LYS A 139 -7.06 -21.53 17.43
C LYS A 139 -7.54 -22.48 16.32
N GLU A 140 -8.82 -22.48 16.03
CA GLU A 140 -9.44 -23.25 14.96
C GLU A 140 -8.81 -22.93 13.61
N ILE A 141 -8.48 -21.66 13.35
CA ILE A 141 -7.77 -21.20 12.14
C ILE A 141 -6.26 -21.42 12.28
N THR A 142 -5.66 -20.95 13.38
CA THR A 142 -4.20 -20.98 13.53
C THR A 142 -3.61 -22.39 13.58
N SER A 143 -4.40 -23.40 13.94
CA SER A 143 -4.00 -24.80 13.89
C SER A 143 -3.94 -25.40 12.48
N LEU A 144 -4.61 -24.76 11.49
CA LEU A 144 -4.69 -25.20 10.10
C LEU A 144 -3.70 -24.52 9.17
N ILE A 145 -2.95 -23.52 9.67
CA ILE A 145 -2.03 -22.73 8.86
C ILE A 145 -0.58 -22.92 9.31
N ASP A 146 0.35 -22.77 8.36
CA ASP A 146 1.79 -22.64 8.62
C ASP A 146 2.20 -21.19 8.84
N GLY A 147 1.38 -20.23 8.42
CA GLY A 147 1.59 -18.80 8.58
C GLY A 147 0.51 -17.96 7.93
N GLN A 148 0.64 -16.66 8.10
CA GLN A 148 -0.18 -15.65 7.44
C GLN A 148 0.68 -14.53 6.87
N SER A 149 0.14 -13.80 5.88
CA SER A 149 0.81 -12.66 5.26
C SER A 149 -0.23 -11.64 4.77
N GLY A 150 0.22 -10.54 4.17
CA GLY A 150 -0.66 -9.48 3.69
C GLY A 150 -0.96 -8.42 4.75
N GLU A 151 -1.89 -7.54 4.45
CA GLU A 151 -2.28 -6.42 5.29
C GLU A 151 -3.37 -6.81 6.29
N PRO A 152 -3.53 -6.10 7.42
CA PRO A 152 -4.56 -6.43 8.41
C PRO A 152 -6.00 -6.39 7.89
N ARG A 153 -6.25 -5.68 6.77
CA ARG A 153 -7.55 -5.65 6.11
C ARG A 153 -7.70 -6.72 5.03
N PHE A 154 -6.57 -7.31 4.58
CA PHE A 154 -6.54 -8.39 3.58
C PHE A 154 -5.48 -9.42 3.96
N ARG A 155 -5.88 -10.47 4.66
CA ARG A 155 -4.96 -11.53 5.12
C ARG A 155 -4.95 -12.70 4.18
N TRP A 156 -3.77 -13.15 3.81
CA TRP A 156 -3.50 -14.43 3.20
C TRP A 156 -3.18 -15.45 4.28
N LEU A 157 -3.87 -16.59 4.27
CA LEU A 157 -3.63 -17.73 5.14
C LEU A 157 -2.95 -18.83 4.35
N HIS A 158 -1.79 -19.28 4.80
CA HIS A 158 -1.02 -20.35 4.19
C HIS A 158 -1.39 -21.68 4.87
N ALA A 159 -2.20 -22.50 4.19
CA ALA A 159 -2.73 -23.73 4.74
C ALA A 159 -1.63 -24.78 4.96
N ARG A 160 -1.73 -25.53 6.03
CA ARG A 160 -0.96 -26.78 6.18
C ARG A 160 -1.36 -27.78 5.11
N GLN A 161 -0.45 -28.67 4.78
CA GLN A 161 -0.69 -29.68 3.77
C GLN A 161 -1.98 -30.49 4.07
N GLY A 162 -2.92 -30.43 3.12
CA GLY A 162 -4.20 -31.16 3.20
C GLY A 162 -5.30 -30.46 4.00
N GLU A 163 -5.06 -29.25 4.52
CA GLU A 163 -6.03 -28.52 5.36
C GLU A 163 -6.75 -27.37 4.62
N LYS A 164 -6.51 -27.18 3.33
CA LYS A 164 -7.02 -26.03 2.58
C LYS A 164 -8.53 -25.89 2.59
N GLU A 165 -9.23 -26.97 2.25
CA GLU A 165 -10.71 -26.97 2.21
C GLU A 165 -11.30 -26.70 3.60
N ARG A 166 -10.75 -27.34 4.62
CA ARG A 166 -11.16 -27.13 5.99
C ARG A 166 -10.87 -25.70 6.46
N LEU A 167 -9.71 -25.16 6.10
CA LEU A 167 -9.34 -23.77 6.41
C LEU A 167 -10.35 -22.78 5.81
N PHE A 168 -10.77 -23.01 4.56
CA PHE A 168 -11.79 -22.18 3.93
C PHE A 168 -13.12 -22.25 4.65
N GLU A 169 -13.62 -23.46 4.98
CA GLU A 169 -14.87 -23.67 5.71
C GLU A 169 -14.85 -22.99 7.09
N GLU A 170 -13.78 -23.18 7.85
CA GLU A 170 -13.61 -22.56 9.17
C GLU A 170 -13.50 -21.01 9.07
N ALA A 171 -12.82 -20.48 8.06
CA ALA A 171 -12.73 -19.04 7.85
C ALA A 171 -14.09 -18.44 7.47
N GLU A 172 -14.86 -19.11 6.61
CA GLU A 172 -16.22 -18.71 6.24
C GLU A 172 -17.16 -18.73 7.43
N GLU A 173 -17.13 -19.81 8.25
CA GLU A 173 -17.95 -19.92 9.47
C GLU A 173 -17.65 -18.81 10.48
N LYS A 174 -16.35 -18.49 10.68
CA LYS A 174 -15.93 -17.54 11.71
C LYS A 174 -16.06 -16.07 11.28
N PHE A 175 -15.83 -15.80 10.01
CA PHE A 175 -15.64 -14.42 9.53
C PHE A 175 -16.54 -14.02 8.37
N GLY A 176 -17.34 -14.92 7.78
CA GLY A 176 -18.19 -14.63 6.62
C GLY A 176 -19.19 -13.49 6.84
N ASP A 177 -19.58 -13.20 8.08
CA ASP A 177 -20.44 -12.06 8.41
C ASP A 177 -19.71 -10.70 8.34
N ILE A 178 -18.38 -10.67 8.50
CA ILE A 178 -17.57 -9.44 8.61
C ILE A 178 -16.48 -9.30 7.54
N ALA A 179 -16.27 -10.35 6.75
CA ALA A 179 -15.26 -10.39 5.70
C ALA A 179 -15.75 -11.23 4.52
N TRP A 180 -15.16 -10.99 3.34
CA TRP A 180 -15.24 -11.90 2.22
C TRP A 180 -14.13 -12.93 2.35
N ILE A 181 -14.46 -14.19 2.13
CA ILE A 181 -13.51 -15.29 2.17
C ILE A 181 -13.34 -15.83 0.74
N PHE A 182 -12.11 -15.95 0.29
CA PHE A 182 -11.79 -16.42 -1.06
C PHE A 182 -10.68 -17.45 -1.03
N THR A 183 -10.76 -18.39 -1.93
CA THR A 183 -9.60 -19.22 -2.28
C THR A 183 -8.65 -18.45 -3.21
N MET A 184 -7.37 -18.82 -3.21
CA MET A 184 -6.41 -18.29 -4.18
C MET A 184 -6.85 -18.53 -5.63
N GLU A 185 -7.44 -19.69 -5.90
CA GLU A 185 -7.93 -20.04 -7.23
C GLU A 185 -9.04 -19.11 -7.72
N GLU A 186 -9.99 -18.75 -6.85
CA GLU A 186 -11.06 -17.81 -7.19
C GLU A 186 -10.50 -16.42 -7.50
N ILE A 187 -9.55 -15.92 -6.70
CA ILE A 187 -8.88 -14.63 -6.94
C ILE A 187 -8.14 -14.62 -8.28
N VAL A 188 -7.43 -15.70 -8.60
CA VAL A 188 -6.72 -15.84 -9.87
C VAL A 188 -7.69 -15.97 -11.04
N GLN A 189 -8.76 -16.77 -10.90
CA GLN A 189 -9.77 -16.96 -11.92
C GLN A 189 -10.55 -15.67 -12.23
N GLN A 190 -10.79 -14.85 -11.22
CA GLN A 190 -11.44 -13.54 -11.34
C GLN A 190 -10.49 -12.43 -11.80
N GLU A 191 -9.23 -12.76 -12.10
CA GLU A 191 -8.20 -11.84 -12.62
C GLU A 191 -7.89 -10.63 -11.71
N TRP A 192 -8.06 -10.73 -10.38
CA TRP A 192 -7.78 -9.63 -9.46
C TRP A 192 -6.31 -9.19 -9.50
N LEU A 193 -5.41 -10.11 -9.82
CA LEU A 193 -3.97 -9.89 -9.96
C LEU A 193 -3.56 -9.73 -11.44
N GLY A 194 -4.52 -9.46 -12.32
CA GLY A 194 -4.33 -9.36 -13.74
C GLY A 194 -4.47 -10.72 -14.48
N PRO A 195 -4.46 -10.71 -15.81
CA PRO A 195 -4.80 -11.88 -16.63
C PRO A 195 -3.76 -13.01 -16.57
N LYS A 196 -2.61 -12.75 -15.99
CA LYS A 196 -1.53 -13.74 -15.87
C LYS A 196 -0.82 -13.62 -14.53
N VAL A 197 -0.95 -14.64 -13.71
CA VAL A 197 -0.21 -14.79 -12.45
C VAL A 197 0.92 -15.79 -12.68
N THR A 198 2.17 -15.34 -12.44
CA THR A 198 3.35 -16.22 -12.60
C THR A 198 3.46 -17.20 -11.43
N ASP A 199 4.19 -18.30 -11.62
CA ASP A 199 4.44 -19.27 -10.53
C ASP A 199 5.14 -18.63 -9.36
N ALA A 200 6.08 -17.72 -9.61
CA ALA A 200 6.77 -16.94 -8.57
C ALA A 200 5.82 -16.02 -7.78
N SER A 201 4.82 -15.41 -8.43
CA SER A 201 3.79 -14.63 -7.75
C SER A 201 2.85 -15.55 -6.98
N ARG A 202 2.38 -16.62 -7.61
CA ARG A 202 1.48 -17.60 -6.99
C ARG A 202 2.08 -18.22 -5.71
N SER A 203 3.38 -18.53 -5.70
CA SER A 203 4.05 -19.12 -4.54
C SER A 203 4.17 -18.18 -3.32
N ARG A 204 3.85 -16.90 -3.49
CA ARG A 204 3.84 -15.89 -2.40
C ARG A 204 2.45 -15.65 -1.83
N LEU A 205 1.41 -16.12 -2.52
CA LEU A 205 0.02 -15.99 -2.07
C LEU A 205 -0.31 -17.11 -1.08
N GLY A 206 -1.23 -16.84 -0.16
CA GLY A 206 -1.81 -17.87 0.68
C GLY A 206 -2.87 -18.68 -0.05
N ASP A 207 -3.34 -19.76 0.55
CA ASP A 207 -4.38 -20.63 0.00
C ASP A 207 -5.77 -20.03 0.15
N VAL A 208 -6.00 -19.31 1.26
CA VAL A 208 -7.26 -18.64 1.59
C VAL A 208 -6.98 -17.18 1.92
N ALA A 209 -7.81 -16.29 1.41
CA ALA A 209 -7.78 -14.86 1.71
C ALA A 209 -8.98 -14.46 2.55
N ILE A 210 -8.74 -13.62 3.55
CA ILE A 210 -9.77 -12.94 4.36
C ILE A 210 -9.70 -11.45 4.02
N ALA A 211 -10.69 -10.93 3.28
CA ALA A 211 -10.80 -9.52 2.95
C ALA A 211 -11.87 -8.86 3.83
N ALA A 212 -11.48 -7.98 4.74
CA ALA A 212 -12.40 -7.33 5.68
C ALA A 212 -13.47 -6.51 4.96
N ARG A 213 -14.74 -6.79 5.23
CA ARG A 213 -15.90 -6.04 4.74
C ARG A 213 -16.34 -4.98 5.74
N GLU A 214 -16.37 -5.36 7.01
CA GLU A 214 -16.67 -4.45 8.10
C GLU A 214 -15.42 -3.69 8.58
N PRO A 215 -15.53 -2.60 9.38
CA PRO A 215 -14.39 -1.84 9.88
C PRO A 215 -13.62 -2.58 10.98
N VAL A 216 -13.00 -3.69 10.61
CA VAL A 216 -12.18 -4.57 11.45
C VAL A 216 -10.81 -4.78 10.84
N ALA A 217 -9.84 -5.22 11.64
CA ALA A 217 -8.49 -5.57 11.20
C ALA A 217 -8.06 -6.92 11.78
N PHE A 218 -7.56 -7.82 10.94
CA PHE A 218 -7.06 -9.13 11.33
C PHE A 218 -5.56 -9.04 11.64
N LEU A 219 -5.18 -9.23 12.90
CA LEU A 219 -3.80 -9.08 13.36
C LEU A 219 -3.03 -10.41 13.32
N ASP A 220 -1.78 -10.32 12.95
CA ASP A 220 -0.81 -11.39 13.18
C ASP A 220 -0.05 -11.11 14.48
N ALA A 221 -0.03 -12.08 15.39
CA ALA A 221 0.72 -11.99 16.63
C ALA A 221 2.25 -11.85 16.41
N ALA A 222 2.75 -12.22 15.23
CA ALA A 222 4.13 -12.02 14.84
C ALA A 222 4.45 -10.57 14.38
N GLU A 223 3.43 -9.75 14.11
CA GLU A 223 3.60 -8.35 13.73
C GLU A 223 3.80 -7.49 14.99
N VAL A 224 5.05 -7.08 15.20
CA VAL A 224 5.36 -6.13 16.27
C VAL A 224 5.06 -4.72 15.79
N MET A 225 3.91 -4.19 16.18
CA MET A 225 3.54 -2.81 15.92
C MET A 225 3.90 -1.93 17.10
N SER A 226 4.64 -0.85 16.83
CA SER A 226 5.02 0.14 17.85
C SER A 226 3.89 1.15 18.17
N ILE A 227 2.89 1.24 17.30
CA ILE A 227 1.78 2.21 17.39
C ILE A 227 0.48 1.49 16.98
N GLU A 228 -0.62 1.75 17.68
CA GLU A 228 -1.95 1.35 17.26
C GLU A 228 -2.38 2.22 16.08
N LEU A 229 -2.73 1.57 14.96
CA LEU A 229 -3.21 2.28 13.77
C LEU A 229 -4.73 2.38 13.82
N LEU A 230 -5.23 3.62 13.86
CA LEU A 230 -6.67 3.91 13.95
C LEU A 230 -7.39 3.74 12.61
N CYS A 231 -6.77 4.14 11.50
CA CYS A 231 -7.23 3.81 10.16
C CYS A 231 -6.32 2.77 9.53
N ARG A 232 -6.90 1.97 8.62
CA ARG A 232 -6.18 0.94 7.84
C ARG A 232 -6.76 0.85 6.44
N HIS A 233 -6.09 0.11 5.59
CA HIS A 233 -6.47 -0.13 4.19
C HIS A 233 -6.03 -1.54 3.77
N GLY A 234 -6.33 -1.91 2.51
CA GLY A 234 -5.89 -3.14 1.88
C GLY A 234 -7.03 -4.07 1.46
N SER A 235 -8.29 -3.80 1.89
CA SER A 235 -9.45 -4.58 1.49
C SER A 235 -10.16 -3.98 0.26
N LEU A 236 -11.37 -4.46 -0.02
CA LEU A 236 -12.13 -4.20 -1.25
C LEU A 236 -13.35 -3.31 -1.02
N THR A 237 -13.43 -2.63 0.13
CA THR A 237 -14.54 -1.73 0.40
C THR A 237 -14.44 -0.48 -0.48
N ASN A 238 -15.56 0.21 -0.69
CA ASN A 238 -15.57 1.44 -1.47
C ASN A 238 -14.64 2.51 -0.88
N GLU A 239 -14.54 2.57 0.44
CA GLU A 239 -13.70 3.51 1.19
C GLU A 239 -12.21 3.27 0.94
N GLU A 240 -11.82 2.06 0.57
CA GLU A 240 -10.43 1.66 0.29
C GLU A 240 -10.12 1.69 -1.21
N MET A 241 -11.09 1.31 -2.05
CA MET A 241 -10.87 1.14 -3.50
C MET A 241 -11.12 2.41 -4.31
N LEU A 242 -12.02 3.29 -3.86
CA LEU A 242 -12.32 4.52 -4.58
C LEU A 242 -11.32 5.61 -4.21
N VAL A 243 -10.58 6.08 -5.19
CA VAL A 243 -9.56 7.12 -5.04
C VAL A 243 -9.90 8.35 -5.88
N PRO A 244 -9.40 9.54 -5.52
CA PRO A 244 -9.61 10.73 -6.34
C PRO A 244 -8.98 10.58 -7.74
N ALA A 245 -9.61 11.20 -8.73
CA ALA A 245 -9.08 11.34 -10.08
C ALA A 245 -9.27 12.80 -10.50
N ILE A 246 -8.34 13.68 -10.08
CA ILE A 246 -8.42 15.12 -10.32
C ILE A 246 -7.42 15.48 -11.41
N SER A 247 -7.88 16.18 -12.45
CA SER A 247 -7.02 16.66 -13.52
C SER A 247 -7.12 18.17 -13.66
N PHE A 248 -5.99 18.80 -13.95
CA PHE A 248 -5.88 20.22 -14.22
C PHE A 248 -4.90 20.43 -15.38
N VAL A 249 -5.22 21.35 -16.28
CA VAL A 249 -4.34 21.73 -17.41
C VAL A 249 -4.18 23.24 -17.35
N THR A 250 -2.92 23.71 -17.33
CA THR A 250 -2.59 25.14 -17.34
C THR A 250 -2.67 25.75 -18.74
#